data_2747a7a26049c42329b13ebf6b13e652
#
_entry.id   2747a7a26049c42329b13ebf6b13e652
#
_cell.length_a   1.000
_cell.length_b   1.000
_cell.length_c   1.000
_cell.angle_alpha   90.00
_cell.angle_beta   90.00
_cell.angle_gamma   90.00
#
_symmetry.space_group_name_H-M   'P 1'
#
loop_
_entity.id
_entity.type
_entity.pdbx_description
1 polymer ?
#
loop_
_entity_poly.entity_id
_entity_poly.type
_entity_poly.pdbx_seq_one_letter_code
_entity_poly.pdbx_strand_id
1 'polypeptide(L)'
;FDSMTNLPKDLREKLKENCYIANVSIEQRFESEIDGTVKYLYRLYDGEYIESVLMKYEHGYTVCISTQVGCRMGCSFCASGLCGLKRNLTASEMLAQIMTAAKDNGIRVSNVVMMGMGEPLDNFENSVRFLKLVSSPEGLGIGMRHISLSTSGVVPKIIELSKYNLPITLSISLHAPFDDMRSKMMPINKKYNVDELLSACRDYLKVTGRRISFEYALIDGVNDSDEDAKLLARKLRGMLCHVNLIPANPVVERDFKRPDMNRIKAFQNKMESL
;
A
#
# COMPACT_ATOMS: atom_id res chain seq x y z
N PHE A 1 9.95 -20.59 20.81
CA PHE A 1 10.11 -20.22 22.24
C PHE A 1 11.31 -20.95 22.87
N ASP A 2 11.68 -22.16 22.44
CA ASP A 2 12.78 -22.96 23.04
C ASP A 2 14.12 -22.24 23.06
N SER A 3 14.43 -21.48 22.02
CA SER A 3 15.67 -20.70 21.90
C SER A 3 15.71 -19.42 22.75
N MET A 4 14.61 -19.05 23.41
CA MET A 4 14.52 -17.86 24.27
C MET A 4 15.08 -18.19 25.67
N THR A 5 16.40 -18.47 25.74
CA THR A 5 17.07 -18.94 26.98
C THR A 5 17.11 -17.89 28.08
N ASN A 6 16.84 -16.62 27.77
CA ASN A 6 16.66 -15.52 28.71
C ASN A 6 15.31 -15.55 29.45
N LEU A 7 14.37 -16.41 29.05
CA LEU A 7 13.09 -16.60 29.70
C LEU A 7 13.10 -17.88 30.56
N PRO A 8 12.45 -17.88 31.76
CA PRO A 8 12.25 -19.08 32.56
C PRO A 8 11.57 -20.20 31.77
N LYS A 9 11.95 -21.47 32.09
CA LYS A 9 11.42 -22.64 31.37
C LYS A 9 9.89 -22.70 31.42
N ASP A 10 9.30 -22.49 32.60
CA ASP A 10 7.85 -22.55 32.80
C ASP A 10 7.10 -21.47 31.96
N LEU A 11 7.71 -20.31 31.80
CA LEU A 11 7.14 -19.25 30.96
C LEU A 11 7.19 -19.65 29.47
N ARG A 12 8.30 -20.27 29.03
CA ARG A 12 8.43 -20.76 27.66
C ARG A 12 7.38 -21.83 27.34
N GLU A 13 7.13 -22.75 28.26
CA GLU A 13 6.08 -23.78 28.09
C GLU A 13 4.68 -23.12 28.00
N LYS A 14 4.35 -22.19 28.90
CA LYS A 14 3.08 -21.44 28.83
C LYS A 14 2.92 -20.67 27.52
N LEU A 15 4.01 -20.08 27.00
CA LEU A 15 3.98 -19.40 25.73
C LEU A 15 3.73 -20.35 24.55
N LYS A 16 4.30 -21.57 24.59
CA LYS A 16 4.03 -22.59 23.56
C LYS A 16 2.57 -23.03 23.52
N GLU A 17 1.95 -23.17 24.69
CA GLU A 17 0.57 -23.61 24.83
C GLU A 17 -0.44 -22.53 24.39
N ASN A 18 -0.12 -21.24 24.61
CA ASN A 18 -1.08 -20.14 24.49
C ASN A 18 -0.74 -19.13 23.39
N CYS A 19 0.45 -19.20 22.81
CA CYS A 19 0.94 -18.20 21.85
C CYS A 19 1.61 -18.88 20.66
N TYR A 20 1.65 -18.17 19.56
CA TYR A 20 2.49 -18.52 18.41
C TYR A 20 3.31 -17.31 17.96
N ILE A 21 4.45 -17.58 17.35
CA ILE A 21 5.25 -16.52 16.71
C ILE A 21 4.76 -16.38 15.27
N ALA A 22 4.18 -15.24 14.95
CA ALA A 22 3.70 -14.94 13.61
C ALA A 22 4.90 -14.75 12.67
N ASN A 23 5.38 -15.87 12.11
CA ASN A 23 6.40 -15.87 11.07
C ASN A 23 5.75 -16.05 9.69
N VAL A 24 6.40 -15.50 8.66
CA VAL A 24 6.12 -15.82 7.27
C VAL A 24 7.27 -16.70 6.75
N SER A 25 6.95 -17.72 5.96
CA SER A 25 7.95 -18.57 5.32
C SER A 25 8.10 -18.15 3.86
N ILE A 26 9.34 -18.05 3.37
CA ILE A 26 9.58 -17.80 1.95
C ILE A 26 9.22 -19.06 1.17
N GLU A 27 8.16 -19.02 0.39
CA GLU A 27 7.75 -20.09 -0.51
C GLU A 27 8.44 -19.96 -1.86
N GLN A 28 8.48 -18.74 -2.39
CA GLN A 28 9.19 -18.42 -3.62
C GLN A 28 9.86 -17.05 -3.50
N ARG A 29 11.02 -16.92 -4.16
CA ARG A 29 11.81 -15.70 -4.24
C ARG A 29 12.19 -15.45 -5.70
N PHE A 30 11.84 -14.29 -6.21
CA PHE A 30 12.16 -13.86 -7.57
C PHE A 30 13.00 -12.60 -7.48
N GLU A 31 14.16 -12.60 -8.10
CA GLU A 31 15.06 -11.45 -8.14
C GLU A 31 15.16 -10.91 -9.57
N SER A 32 14.98 -9.60 -9.71
CA SER A 32 15.10 -8.90 -10.98
C SER A 32 16.59 -8.69 -11.32
N GLU A 33 17.00 -9.15 -12.48
CA GLU A 33 18.36 -8.91 -13.02
C GLU A 33 18.58 -7.44 -13.42
N ILE A 34 17.50 -6.66 -13.57
CA ILE A 34 17.57 -5.26 -14.05
C ILE A 34 17.98 -4.33 -12.92
N ASP A 35 17.37 -4.48 -11.74
CA ASP A 35 17.47 -3.51 -10.64
C ASP A 35 17.65 -4.14 -9.25
N GLY A 36 17.76 -5.46 -9.18
CA GLY A 36 17.89 -6.20 -7.92
C GLY A 36 16.64 -6.16 -7.03
N THR A 37 15.48 -5.78 -7.58
CA THR A 37 14.20 -5.89 -6.88
C THR A 37 13.90 -7.35 -6.58
N VAL A 38 13.50 -7.66 -5.34
CA VAL A 38 13.15 -9.03 -4.94
C VAL A 38 11.66 -9.11 -4.62
N LYS A 39 10.95 -9.96 -5.36
CA LYS A 39 9.56 -10.31 -5.08
C LYS A 39 9.50 -11.61 -4.29
N TYR A 40 8.77 -11.60 -3.19
CA TYR A 40 8.52 -12.75 -2.33
C TYR A 40 7.09 -13.23 -2.48
N LEU A 41 6.90 -14.55 -2.56
CA LEU A 41 5.67 -15.23 -2.18
C LEU A 41 5.90 -15.81 -0.79
N TYR A 42 5.18 -15.30 0.19
CA TYR A 42 5.23 -15.80 1.55
C TYR A 42 4.06 -16.72 1.84
N ARG A 43 4.34 -17.82 2.55
CA ARG A 43 3.34 -18.68 3.13
C ARG A 43 3.15 -18.33 4.61
N LEU A 44 1.90 -18.14 5.00
CA LEU A 44 1.46 -17.87 6.36
C LEU A 44 1.27 -19.19 7.14
N TYR A 45 1.10 -19.08 8.47
CA TYR A 45 0.97 -20.23 9.35
C TYR A 45 -0.27 -21.11 9.05
N ASP A 46 -1.32 -20.50 8.50
CA ASP A 46 -2.58 -21.16 8.11
C ASP A 46 -2.56 -21.72 6.67
N GLY A 47 -1.41 -21.65 5.99
CA GLY A 47 -1.23 -22.12 4.63
C GLY A 47 -1.64 -21.13 3.53
N GLU A 48 -2.13 -19.96 3.89
CA GLU A 48 -2.44 -18.89 2.92
C GLU A 48 -1.18 -18.20 2.43
N TYR A 49 -1.31 -17.51 1.29
CA TYR A 49 -0.18 -16.86 0.62
C TYR A 49 -0.38 -15.35 0.50
N ILE A 50 0.73 -14.62 0.65
CA ILE A 50 0.79 -13.18 0.40
C ILE A 50 2.06 -12.83 -0.37
N GLU A 51 2.01 -11.70 -1.07
CA GLU A 51 3.17 -11.16 -1.79
C GLU A 51 3.78 -9.98 -1.05
N SER A 52 5.10 -9.82 -1.19
CA SER A 52 5.85 -8.65 -0.73
C SER A 52 6.98 -8.35 -1.71
N VAL A 53 7.43 -7.10 -1.77
CA VAL A 53 8.50 -6.70 -2.68
C VAL A 53 9.54 -5.89 -1.93
N LEU A 54 10.80 -6.28 -2.03
CA LEU A 54 11.95 -5.51 -1.57
C LEU A 54 12.55 -4.76 -2.75
N MET A 55 12.67 -3.45 -2.62
CA MET A 55 13.22 -2.55 -3.63
C MET A 55 14.43 -1.81 -3.05
N LYS A 56 15.46 -1.62 -3.88
CA LYS A 56 16.64 -0.84 -3.53
C LYS A 56 16.58 0.53 -4.19
N TYR A 57 16.70 1.59 -3.41
CA TYR A 57 16.81 2.97 -3.87
C TYR A 57 18.08 3.62 -3.33
N GLU A 58 18.46 4.80 -3.85
CA GLU A 58 19.60 5.58 -3.34
C GLU A 58 19.46 5.92 -1.85
N HIS A 59 18.23 6.14 -1.38
CA HIS A 59 17.91 6.47 0.01
C HIS A 59 17.66 5.25 0.91
N GLY A 60 18.01 4.03 0.45
CA GLY A 60 17.93 2.79 1.21
C GLY A 60 16.92 1.79 0.68
N TYR A 61 16.66 0.75 1.47
CA TYR A 61 15.76 -0.33 1.10
C TYR A 61 14.32 -0.04 1.50
N THR A 62 13.41 -0.28 0.58
CA THR A 62 11.95 -0.15 0.79
C THR A 62 11.29 -1.51 0.67
N VAL A 63 10.44 -1.86 1.63
CA VAL A 63 9.60 -3.06 1.53
C VAL A 63 8.16 -2.66 1.28
N CYS A 64 7.59 -3.21 0.20
CA CYS A 64 6.16 -3.17 -0.09
C CYS A 64 5.49 -4.37 0.61
N ILE A 65 4.61 -4.10 1.57
CA ILE A 65 3.95 -5.14 2.37
C ILE A 65 2.47 -5.29 2.00
N SER A 66 1.98 -6.53 2.15
CA SER A 66 0.56 -6.87 2.12
C SER A 66 -0.09 -6.64 3.49
N THR A 67 -1.38 -6.33 3.48
CA THR A 67 -2.19 -6.08 4.69
C THR A 67 -3.37 -7.03 4.85
N GLN A 68 -3.70 -7.78 3.81
CA GLN A 68 -4.77 -8.78 3.79
C GLN A 68 -4.34 -9.98 2.94
N VAL A 69 -4.97 -11.11 3.16
CA VAL A 69 -4.96 -12.25 2.23
C VAL A 69 -6.10 -12.02 1.23
N GLY A 70 -5.73 -11.63 0.00
CA GLY A 70 -6.69 -11.16 -1.00
C GLY A 70 -7.20 -9.74 -0.73
N CYS A 71 -8.22 -9.31 -1.47
CA CYS A 71 -8.80 -7.97 -1.34
C CYS A 71 -10.24 -7.95 -1.85
N ARG A 72 -11.15 -7.29 -1.13
CA ARG A 72 -12.57 -7.17 -1.54
C ARG A 72 -12.91 -5.90 -2.31
N MET A 73 -11.95 -5.02 -2.55
CA MET A 73 -12.22 -3.73 -3.22
C MET A 73 -12.64 -3.90 -4.69
N GLY A 74 -12.21 -5.00 -5.35
CA GLY A 74 -12.66 -5.37 -6.68
C GLY A 74 -12.20 -4.43 -7.80
N CYS A 75 -11.06 -3.74 -7.62
CA CYS A 75 -10.50 -2.86 -8.65
C CYS A 75 -10.22 -3.64 -9.93
N SER A 76 -10.73 -3.15 -11.08
CA SER A 76 -10.72 -3.87 -12.36
C SER A 76 -9.32 -4.12 -12.94
N PHE A 77 -8.33 -3.34 -12.53
CA PHE A 77 -6.93 -3.42 -12.98
C PHE A 77 -6.01 -4.18 -12.01
N CYS A 78 -6.53 -4.63 -10.85
CA CYS A 78 -5.71 -5.19 -9.78
C CYS A 78 -5.85 -6.71 -9.68
N ALA A 79 -4.73 -7.42 -9.65
CA ALA A 79 -4.70 -8.88 -9.48
C ALA A 79 -5.12 -9.32 -8.05
N SER A 80 -4.85 -8.52 -7.02
CA SER A 80 -5.17 -8.88 -5.63
C SER A 80 -6.67 -9.08 -5.37
N GLY A 81 -7.53 -8.52 -6.22
CA GLY A 81 -8.99 -8.67 -6.11
C GLY A 81 -9.56 -9.93 -6.75
N LEU A 82 -8.78 -10.70 -7.52
CA LEU A 82 -9.26 -11.86 -8.27
C LEU A 82 -9.79 -12.98 -7.36
N CYS A 83 -9.13 -13.21 -6.22
CA CYS A 83 -9.50 -14.26 -5.26
C CYS A 83 -10.43 -13.77 -4.13
N GLY A 84 -10.86 -12.50 -4.17
CA GLY A 84 -11.62 -11.89 -3.08
C GLY A 84 -10.80 -11.75 -1.79
N LEU A 85 -11.46 -11.37 -0.70
CA LEU A 85 -10.84 -11.26 0.63
C LEU A 85 -11.04 -12.56 1.39
N LYS A 86 -9.96 -13.18 1.85
CA LYS A 86 -10.01 -14.32 2.79
C LYS A 86 -9.98 -13.85 4.24
N ARG A 87 -8.97 -13.08 4.63
CA ARG A 87 -8.84 -12.50 5.97
C ARG A 87 -7.91 -11.28 6.02
N ASN A 88 -8.01 -10.57 7.12
CA ASN A 88 -7.05 -9.54 7.49
C ASN A 88 -5.74 -10.15 7.99
N LEU A 89 -4.61 -9.50 7.70
CA LEU A 89 -3.34 -9.79 8.37
C LEU A 89 -3.31 -9.12 9.75
N THR A 90 -2.70 -9.81 10.71
CA THR A 90 -2.36 -9.22 11.99
C THR A 90 -1.19 -8.24 11.84
N ALA A 91 -1.03 -7.33 12.80
CA ALA A 91 0.14 -6.43 12.82
C ALA A 91 1.47 -7.21 12.85
N SER A 92 1.49 -8.36 13.52
CA SER A 92 2.66 -9.24 13.57
C SER A 92 3.02 -9.85 12.22
N GLU A 93 2.03 -10.28 11.44
CA GLU A 93 2.25 -10.80 10.07
C GLU A 93 2.74 -9.70 9.11
N MET A 94 2.28 -8.45 9.30
CA MET A 94 2.81 -7.32 8.54
C MET A 94 4.28 -7.05 8.90
N LEU A 95 4.66 -7.07 10.18
CA LEU A 95 6.04 -6.93 10.65
C LEU A 95 6.93 -8.07 10.14
N ALA A 96 6.42 -9.30 10.15
CA ALA A 96 7.16 -10.49 9.75
C ALA A 96 7.63 -10.41 8.28
N GLN A 97 6.86 -9.77 7.39
CA GLN A 97 7.28 -9.55 6.00
C GLN A 97 8.57 -8.73 5.93
N ILE A 98 8.64 -7.63 6.70
CA ILE A 98 9.81 -6.75 6.76
C ILE A 98 11.01 -7.47 7.36
N MET A 99 10.80 -8.16 8.49
CA MET A 99 11.86 -8.86 9.21
C MET A 99 12.44 -10.00 8.37
N THR A 100 11.59 -10.75 7.66
CA THR A 100 12.01 -11.84 6.79
C THR A 100 12.79 -11.34 5.59
N ALA A 101 12.32 -10.27 4.91
CA ALA A 101 13.03 -9.66 3.80
C ALA A 101 14.40 -9.08 4.24
N ALA A 102 14.45 -8.41 5.40
CA ALA A 102 15.69 -7.87 5.96
C ALA A 102 16.71 -8.97 6.27
N LYS A 103 16.26 -10.05 6.91
CA LYS A 103 17.09 -11.20 7.26
C LYS A 103 17.63 -11.93 6.04
N ASP A 104 16.76 -12.19 5.05
CA ASP A 104 17.10 -12.91 3.81
C ASP A 104 18.21 -12.20 3.01
N ASN A 105 18.21 -10.85 3.01
CA ASN A 105 19.19 -10.05 2.26
C ASN A 105 20.33 -9.50 3.13
N GLY A 106 20.36 -9.73 4.43
CA GLY A 106 21.37 -9.19 5.34
C GLY A 106 21.38 -7.65 5.40
N ILE A 107 20.21 -7.00 5.29
CA ILE A 107 20.09 -5.54 5.17
C ILE A 107 19.21 -4.94 6.27
N ARG A 108 19.31 -3.62 6.42
CA ARG A 108 18.35 -2.83 7.19
C ARG A 108 17.31 -2.19 6.26
N VAL A 109 16.05 -2.42 6.53
CA VAL A 109 14.94 -1.75 5.82
C VAL A 109 14.79 -0.33 6.35
N SER A 110 14.72 0.64 5.43
CA SER A 110 14.61 2.07 5.73
C SER A 110 13.20 2.61 5.57
N ASN A 111 12.45 2.07 4.61
CA ASN A 111 11.13 2.57 4.23
C ASN A 111 10.13 1.42 4.06
N VAL A 112 8.86 1.72 4.29
CA VAL A 112 7.76 0.76 4.11
C VAL A 112 6.64 1.39 3.30
N VAL A 113 6.11 0.66 2.33
CA VAL A 113 4.89 1.03 1.63
C VAL A 113 3.83 -0.06 1.81
N MET A 114 2.66 0.32 2.30
CA MET A 114 1.51 -0.56 2.47
C MET A 114 0.71 -0.56 1.16
N MET A 115 1.30 -1.14 0.10
CA MET A 115 0.81 -1.12 -1.28
C MET A 115 0.78 -2.51 -1.91
N GLY A 116 0.94 -3.56 -1.11
CA GLY A 116 0.80 -4.95 -1.53
C GLY A 116 -0.66 -5.40 -1.58
N MET A 117 -0.91 -6.66 -1.28
CA MET A 117 -2.26 -7.22 -1.29
C MET A 117 -3.10 -6.66 -0.14
N GLY A 118 -4.34 -6.25 -0.46
CA GLY A 118 -5.32 -5.78 0.53
C GLY A 118 -5.55 -4.27 0.51
N GLU A 119 -6.53 -3.87 1.33
CA GLU A 119 -6.85 -2.48 1.61
C GLU A 119 -6.50 -2.19 3.09
N PRO A 120 -5.47 -1.39 3.36
CA PRO A 120 -5.05 -1.12 4.75
C PRO A 120 -6.13 -0.52 5.63
N LEU A 121 -6.98 0.35 5.06
CA LEU A 121 -8.07 0.98 5.82
C LEU A 121 -9.29 0.06 6.02
N ASP A 122 -9.37 -1.04 5.30
CA ASP A 122 -10.33 -2.12 5.57
C ASP A 122 -9.83 -3.05 6.70
N ASN A 123 -8.51 -3.10 6.91
CA ASN A 123 -7.85 -3.73 8.05
C ASN A 123 -7.33 -2.68 9.06
N PHE A 124 -8.18 -1.73 9.42
CA PHE A 124 -7.80 -0.48 10.08
C PHE A 124 -7.03 -0.69 11.39
N GLU A 125 -7.59 -1.46 12.32
CA GLU A 125 -7.03 -1.65 13.66
C GLU A 125 -5.62 -2.28 13.62
N ASN A 126 -5.44 -3.33 12.81
CA ASN A 126 -4.13 -3.96 12.65
C ASN A 126 -3.14 -3.05 11.91
N SER A 127 -3.61 -2.26 10.94
CA SER A 127 -2.76 -1.30 10.22
C SER A 127 -2.25 -0.20 11.16
N VAL A 128 -3.12 0.37 11.98
CA VAL A 128 -2.71 1.38 12.98
C VAL A 128 -1.78 0.77 14.03
N ARG A 129 -2.06 -0.46 14.49
CA ARG A 129 -1.20 -1.17 15.43
C ARG A 129 0.18 -1.45 14.81
N PHE A 130 0.22 -1.88 13.56
CA PHE A 130 1.47 -2.08 12.80
C PHE A 130 2.28 -0.80 12.73
N LEU A 131 1.67 0.35 12.35
CA LEU A 131 2.35 1.65 12.27
C LEU A 131 3.02 2.04 13.59
N LYS A 132 2.34 1.80 14.71
CA LYS A 132 2.90 2.07 16.06
C LYS A 132 4.07 1.14 16.39
N LEU A 133 3.93 -0.16 16.11
CA LEU A 133 4.96 -1.17 16.42
C LEU A 133 6.21 -1.01 15.57
N VAL A 134 6.06 -0.82 14.25
CA VAL A 134 7.19 -0.70 13.31
C VAL A 134 8.04 0.55 13.58
N SER A 135 7.41 1.61 14.12
CA SER A 135 8.08 2.88 14.45
C SER A 135 8.58 2.95 15.88
N SER A 136 8.23 1.99 16.73
CA SER A 136 8.70 1.95 18.11
C SER A 136 10.22 1.84 18.16
N PRO A 137 10.92 2.59 19.03
CA PRO A 137 12.35 2.41 19.28
C PRO A 137 12.71 0.98 19.75
N GLU A 138 11.78 0.31 20.43
CA GLU A 138 11.92 -1.08 20.89
C GLU A 138 11.60 -2.10 19.78
N GLY A 139 11.07 -1.63 18.63
CA GLY A 139 10.77 -2.43 17.46
C GLY A 139 11.82 -2.27 16.37
N LEU A 140 11.35 -2.06 15.11
CA LEU A 140 12.26 -1.86 13.98
C LEU A 140 12.80 -0.43 13.87
N GLY A 141 12.23 0.53 14.61
CA GLY A 141 12.67 1.92 14.63
C GLY A 141 12.55 2.64 13.29
N ILE A 142 11.64 2.20 12.42
CA ILE A 142 11.40 2.86 11.13
C ILE A 142 10.50 4.07 11.37
N GLY A 143 11.07 5.27 11.20
CA GLY A 143 10.32 6.50 11.45
C GLY A 143 9.07 6.60 10.57
N MET A 144 7.95 7.06 11.13
CA MET A 144 6.65 7.12 10.41
C MET A 144 6.69 7.96 9.11
N ARG A 145 7.63 8.92 8.99
CA ARG A 145 7.83 9.70 7.75
C ARG A 145 8.36 8.85 6.58
N HIS A 146 8.90 7.68 6.88
CA HIS A 146 9.39 6.69 5.92
C HIS A 146 8.34 5.62 5.59
N ILE A 147 7.09 5.85 5.99
CA ILE A 147 5.99 4.92 5.76
C ILE A 147 4.91 5.58 4.92
N SER A 148 4.52 4.90 3.83
CA SER A 148 3.36 5.28 3.02
C SER A 148 2.25 4.26 3.21
N LEU A 149 1.05 4.74 3.57
CA LEU A 149 -0.17 3.95 3.61
C LEU A 149 -1.02 4.30 2.40
N SER A 150 -1.28 3.32 1.53
CA SER A 150 -2.16 3.51 0.38
C SER A 150 -3.58 3.06 0.68
N THR A 151 -4.56 3.75 0.13
CA THR A 151 -5.98 3.36 0.24
C THR A 151 -6.73 3.62 -1.07
N SER A 152 -7.68 2.74 -1.35
CA SER A 152 -8.64 2.91 -2.44
C SER A 152 -9.66 4.03 -2.19
N GLY A 153 -9.68 4.60 -0.96
CA GLY A 153 -10.56 5.70 -0.61
C GLY A 153 -11.72 5.30 0.30
N VAL A 154 -11.45 4.57 1.37
CA VAL A 154 -12.44 4.26 2.41
C VAL A 154 -12.64 5.53 3.27
N VAL A 155 -13.50 6.44 2.79
CA VAL A 155 -13.67 7.81 3.31
C VAL A 155 -13.84 7.88 4.84
N PRO A 156 -14.72 7.11 5.51
CA PRO A 156 -14.85 7.19 6.97
C PRO A 156 -13.55 6.84 7.70
N LYS A 157 -12.75 5.92 7.13
CA LYS A 157 -11.49 5.51 7.73
C LYS A 157 -10.33 6.49 7.46
N ILE A 158 -10.38 7.27 6.38
CA ILE A 158 -9.48 8.41 6.17
C ILE A 158 -9.72 9.47 7.26
N ILE A 159 -10.98 9.80 7.53
CA ILE A 159 -11.38 10.74 8.60
C ILE A 159 -10.97 10.19 9.99
N GLU A 160 -11.14 8.89 10.21
CA GLU A 160 -10.72 8.26 11.47
C GLU A 160 -9.19 8.29 11.63
N LEU A 161 -8.45 7.98 10.56
CA LEU A 161 -6.97 7.99 10.55
C LEU A 161 -6.42 9.38 10.85
N SER A 162 -7.06 10.45 10.38
CA SER A 162 -6.61 11.83 10.65
C SER A 162 -6.54 12.15 12.15
N LYS A 163 -7.45 11.56 12.95
CA LYS A 163 -7.49 11.76 14.40
C LYS A 163 -6.27 11.21 15.15
N TYR A 164 -5.59 10.23 14.56
CA TYR A 164 -4.34 9.70 15.12
C TYR A 164 -3.14 10.63 14.88
N ASN A 165 -3.26 11.60 13.98
CA ASN A 165 -2.22 12.57 13.62
C ASN A 165 -0.83 11.93 13.39
N LEU A 166 -0.82 10.78 12.70
CA LEU A 166 0.41 10.04 12.41
C LEU A 166 1.18 10.75 11.28
N PRO A 167 2.50 10.99 11.42
CA PRO A 167 3.30 11.68 10.42
C PRO A 167 3.70 10.77 9.23
N ILE A 168 2.80 9.89 8.79
CA ILE A 168 2.95 9.03 7.60
C ILE A 168 2.65 9.81 6.32
N THR A 169 2.98 9.23 5.16
CA THR A 169 2.43 9.66 3.87
C THR A 169 1.15 8.88 3.59
N LEU A 170 0.04 9.60 3.40
CA LEU A 170 -1.20 9.01 2.92
C LEU A 170 -1.18 9.03 1.39
N SER A 171 -1.30 7.85 0.77
CA SER A 171 -1.43 7.68 -0.67
C SER A 171 -2.86 7.30 -1.01
N ILE A 172 -3.47 8.01 -1.95
CA ILE A 172 -4.85 7.80 -2.40
C ILE A 172 -4.83 7.20 -3.80
N SER A 173 -5.30 5.99 -3.95
CA SER A 173 -5.57 5.37 -5.26
C SER A 173 -6.76 6.09 -5.91
N LEU A 174 -6.48 7.15 -6.67
CA LEU A 174 -7.51 7.94 -7.33
C LEU A 174 -7.89 7.37 -8.70
N HIS A 175 -6.91 7.18 -9.56
CA HIS A 175 -6.92 6.54 -10.88
C HIS A 175 -7.89 7.10 -11.92
N ALA A 176 -8.85 7.92 -11.52
CA ALA A 176 -9.74 8.63 -12.46
C ALA A 176 -10.25 9.94 -11.83
N PRO A 177 -10.41 11.01 -12.63
CA PRO A 177 -10.81 12.32 -12.13
C PRO A 177 -12.33 12.51 -12.02
N PHE A 178 -13.16 11.55 -12.49
CA PHE A 178 -14.63 11.62 -12.44
C PHE A 178 -15.28 10.26 -12.17
N ASP A 179 -16.52 10.31 -11.67
CA ASP A 179 -17.20 9.16 -11.05
C ASP A 179 -17.52 8.04 -12.00
N ASP A 180 -17.96 8.32 -13.23
CA ASP A 180 -18.34 7.29 -14.20
C ASP A 180 -17.18 6.36 -14.53
N MET A 181 -16.00 6.94 -14.74
CA MET A 181 -14.77 6.19 -15.00
C MET A 181 -14.30 5.50 -13.72
N ARG A 182 -14.20 6.24 -12.61
CA ARG A 182 -13.72 5.70 -11.36
C ARG A 182 -14.59 4.55 -10.86
N SER A 183 -15.90 4.62 -11.03
CA SER A 183 -16.83 3.55 -10.63
C SER A 183 -16.66 2.26 -11.44
N LYS A 184 -16.23 2.38 -12.71
CA LYS A 184 -15.89 1.23 -13.56
C LYS A 184 -14.57 0.60 -13.15
N MET A 185 -13.58 1.42 -12.78
CA MET A 185 -12.24 0.97 -12.38
C MET A 185 -12.20 0.51 -10.93
N MET A 186 -12.88 1.22 -10.03
CA MET A 186 -12.84 1.03 -8.58
C MET A 186 -14.26 1.05 -7.99
N PRO A 187 -14.87 -0.10 -7.72
CA PRO A 187 -16.26 -0.20 -7.24
C PRO A 187 -16.53 0.58 -5.93
N ILE A 188 -15.50 0.83 -5.11
CA ILE A 188 -15.61 1.66 -3.90
C ILE A 188 -16.18 3.05 -4.19
N ASN A 189 -15.97 3.58 -5.40
CA ASN A 189 -16.48 4.89 -5.82
C ASN A 189 -18.02 4.97 -5.82
N LYS A 190 -18.70 3.85 -5.99
CA LYS A 190 -20.17 3.78 -5.87
C LYS A 190 -20.66 4.09 -4.45
N LYS A 191 -19.79 3.89 -3.47
CA LYS A 191 -20.08 4.16 -2.06
C LYS A 191 -19.56 5.54 -1.62
N TYR A 192 -18.40 5.95 -2.14
CA TYR A 192 -17.75 7.22 -1.84
C TYR A 192 -17.27 7.83 -3.15
N ASN A 193 -17.97 8.83 -3.65
CA ASN A 193 -17.67 9.47 -4.92
C ASN A 193 -16.36 10.30 -4.85
N VAL A 194 -15.88 10.75 -6.01
CA VAL A 194 -14.62 11.49 -6.10
C VAL A 194 -14.62 12.75 -5.23
N ASP A 195 -15.73 13.48 -5.20
CA ASP A 195 -15.81 14.75 -4.46
C ASP A 195 -15.83 14.51 -2.94
N GLU A 196 -16.52 13.48 -2.46
CA GLU A 196 -16.48 13.03 -1.05
C GLU A 196 -15.06 12.61 -0.65
N LEU A 197 -14.40 11.81 -1.50
CA LEU A 197 -13.02 11.39 -1.27
C LEU A 197 -12.07 12.59 -1.18
N LEU A 198 -12.14 13.51 -2.12
CA LEU A 198 -11.29 14.70 -2.12
C LEU A 198 -11.61 15.65 -0.95
N SER A 199 -12.87 15.73 -0.51
CA SER A 199 -13.24 16.45 0.70
C SER A 199 -12.56 15.86 1.94
N ALA A 200 -12.63 14.53 2.12
CA ALA A 200 -11.95 13.84 3.21
C ALA A 200 -10.41 14.03 3.16
N CYS A 201 -9.83 14.06 1.96
CA CYS A 201 -8.41 14.37 1.79
C CYS A 201 -8.06 15.80 2.23
N ARG A 202 -8.91 16.79 1.90
CA ARG A 202 -8.71 18.19 2.37
C ARG A 202 -8.80 18.29 3.89
N ASP A 203 -9.73 17.57 4.50
CA ASP A 203 -9.85 17.55 5.96
C ASP A 203 -8.68 16.83 6.63
N TYR A 204 -8.19 15.73 6.03
CA TYR A 204 -6.96 15.07 6.47
C TYR A 204 -5.74 16.01 6.43
N LEU A 205 -5.60 16.79 5.34
CA LEU A 205 -4.55 17.79 5.18
C LEU A 205 -4.61 18.89 6.26
N LYS A 206 -5.82 19.40 6.56
CA LYS A 206 -6.01 20.42 7.60
C LYS A 206 -5.57 19.94 8.98
N VAL A 207 -5.86 18.66 9.30
CA VAL A 207 -5.54 18.08 10.61
C VAL A 207 -4.06 17.74 10.73
N THR A 208 -3.48 17.12 9.69
CA THR A 208 -2.13 16.54 9.78
C THR A 208 -1.02 17.46 9.25
N GLY A 209 -1.36 18.42 8.41
CA GLY A 209 -0.39 19.25 7.68
C GLY A 209 0.51 18.45 6.71
N ARG A 210 0.19 17.16 6.47
CA ARG A 210 1.04 16.25 5.69
C ARG A 210 0.59 16.19 4.24
N ARG A 211 1.54 16.31 3.29
CA ARG A 211 1.29 16.15 1.85
C ARG A 211 0.67 14.76 1.57
N ILE A 212 -0.38 14.75 0.73
CA ILE A 212 -0.99 13.52 0.21
C ILE A 212 -0.34 13.17 -1.14
N SER A 213 -0.14 11.87 -1.39
CA SER A 213 0.17 11.34 -2.72
C SER A 213 -1.10 10.81 -3.37
N PHE A 214 -1.37 11.20 -4.62
CA PHE A 214 -2.42 10.60 -5.43
C PHE A 214 -1.80 9.65 -6.43
N GLU A 215 -2.12 8.39 -6.31
CA GLU A 215 -1.69 7.35 -7.24
C GLU A 215 -2.65 7.33 -8.42
N TYR A 216 -2.10 7.41 -9.64
CA TYR A 216 -2.87 7.46 -10.87
C TYR A 216 -2.32 6.42 -11.85
N ALA A 217 -2.96 5.23 -11.90
CA ALA A 217 -2.66 4.22 -12.91
C ALA A 217 -3.07 4.74 -14.27
N LEU A 218 -2.09 5.07 -15.11
CA LEU A 218 -2.32 5.60 -16.45
C LEU A 218 -2.52 4.46 -17.44
N ILE A 219 -3.70 4.41 -18.07
CA ILE A 219 -4.16 3.31 -18.93
C ILE A 219 -4.50 3.87 -20.30
N ASP A 220 -3.89 3.29 -21.35
CA ASP A 220 -4.04 3.68 -22.74
C ASP A 220 -5.51 3.71 -23.20
N GLY A 221 -5.94 4.85 -23.71
CA GLY A 221 -7.31 5.08 -24.21
C GLY A 221 -8.40 5.04 -23.15
N VAL A 222 -8.05 4.98 -21.83
CA VAL A 222 -9.05 4.93 -20.75
C VAL A 222 -9.07 6.23 -19.96
N ASN A 223 -7.95 6.63 -19.35
CA ASN A 223 -7.85 7.76 -18.42
C ASN A 223 -6.64 8.65 -18.70
N ASP A 224 -6.14 8.63 -19.91
CA ASP A 224 -4.90 9.28 -20.32
C ASP A 224 -5.11 10.49 -21.25
N SER A 225 -6.37 10.96 -21.42
CA SER A 225 -6.66 12.11 -22.28
C SER A 225 -6.21 13.45 -21.69
N ASP A 226 -6.09 14.48 -22.54
CA ASP A 226 -5.79 15.84 -22.11
C ASP A 226 -6.90 16.41 -21.23
N GLU A 227 -8.14 16.01 -21.48
CA GLU A 227 -9.32 16.37 -20.69
C GLU A 227 -9.25 15.77 -19.30
N ASP A 228 -8.81 14.53 -19.18
CA ASP A 228 -8.57 13.87 -17.87
C ASP A 228 -7.51 14.62 -17.07
N ALA A 229 -6.39 14.99 -17.71
CA ALA A 229 -5.33 15.76 -17.09
C ALA A 229 -5.83 17.14 -16.59
N LYS A 230 -6.59 17.86 -17.42
CA LYS A 230 -7.19 19.15 -17.05
C LYS A 230 -8.16 19.04 -15.89
N LEU A 231 -9.01 18.00 -15.89
CA LEU A 231 -9.99 17.80 -14.84
C LEU A 231 -9.30 17.39 -13.52
N LEU A 232 -8.33 16.50 -13.60
CA LEU A 232 -7.52 16.09 -12.45
C LEU A 232 -6.83 17.30 -11.81
N ALA A 233 -6.13 18.12 -12.59
CA ALA A 233 -5.48 19.33 -12.11
C ALA A 233 -6.47 20.29 -11.44
N ARG A 234 -7.64 20.52 -12.04
CA ARG A 234 -8.68 21.38 -11.44
C ARG A 234 -9.19 20.84 -10.10
N LYS A 235 -9.44 19.53 -9.99
CA LYS A 235 -9.94 18.90 -8.74
C LYS A 235 -8.92 18.95 -7.62
N LEU A 236 -7.63 18.88 -7.93
CA LEU A 236 -6.52 18.90 -6.95
C LEU A 236 -6.00 20.31 -6.64
N ARG A 237 -6.46 21.33 -7.36
CA ARG A 237 -5.99 22.72 -7.17
C ARG A 237 -6.12 23.17 -5.71
N GLY A 238 -5.03 23.76 -5.20
CA GLY A 238 -4.95 24.26 -3.83
C GLY A 238 -4.74 23.19 -2.76
N MET A 239 -4.58 21.92 -3.14
CA MET A 239 -4.22 20.85 -2.21
C MET A 239 -2.69 20.68 -2.14
N LEU A 240 -2.16 20.53 -0.94
CA LEU A 240 -0.76 20.12 -0.75
C LEU A 240 -0.63 18.64 -1.11
N CYS A 241 -0.39 18.35 -2.38
CA CYS A 241 -0.36 17.00 -2.90
C CYS A 241 0.77 16.74 -3.90
N HIS A 242 0.95 15.49 -4.22
CA HIS A 242 1.78 14.98 -5.31
C HIS A 242 0.92 13.98 -6.11
N VAL A 243 1.09 13.94 -7.42
CA VAL A 243 0.46 12.94 -8.27
C VAL A 243 1.56 12.03 -8.80
N ASN A 244 1.45 10.74 -8.50
CA ASN A 244 2.32 9.70 -9.01
C ASN A 244 1.64 9.01 -10.19
N LEU A 245 2.18 9.22 -11.40
CA LEU A 245 1.69 8.56 -12.60
C LEU A 245 2.32 7.18 -12.70
N ILE A 246 1.50 6.15 -12.69
CA ILE A 246 1.90 4.75 -12.74
C ILE A 246 1.44 4.17 -14.08
N PRO A 247 2.31 4.05 -15.10
CA PRO A 247 1.92 3.39 -16.34
C PRO A 247 1.45 1.98 -16.06
N ALA A 248 0.26 1.62 -16.55
CA ALA A 248 -0.34 0.32 -16.28
C ALA A 248 0.59 -0.82 -16.72
N ASN A 249 0.77 -1.81 -15.84
CA ASN A 249 1.41 -3.06 -16.22
C ASN A 249 0.36 -4.02 -16.77
N PRO A 250 0.65 -4.75 -17.85
CA PRO A 250 -0.25 -5.77 -18.37
C PRO A 250 -0.54 -6.82 -17.30
N VAL A 251 -1.82 -7.13 -17.10
CA VAL A 251 -2.28 -8.26 -16.28
C VAL A 251 -2.97 -9.22 -17.24
N VAL A 252 -2.55 -10.48 -17.25
CA VAL A 252 -2.99 -11.48 -18.25
C VAL A 252 -4.51 -11.61 -18.30
N GLU A 253 -5.17 -11.45 -17.14
CA GLU A 253 -6.63 -11.56 -17.00
C GLU A 253 -7.38 -10.23 -17.25
N ARG A 254 -6.68 -9.18 -17.72
CA ARG A 254 -7.23 -7.83 -17.89
C ARG A 254 -6.79 -7.21 -19.22
N ASP A 255 -7.71 -6.58 -19.93
CA ASP A 255 -7.48 -5.96 -21.25
C ASP A 255 -6.90 -4.52 -21.17
N PHE A 256 -6.19 -4.19 -20.09
CA PHE A 256 -5.61 -2.86 -19.94
C PHE A 256 -4.22 -2.80 -20.57
N LYS A 257 -3.98 -1.72 -21.33
CA LYS A 257 -2.70 -1.48 -22.00
C LYS A 257 -1.97 -0.32 -21.37
N ARG A 258 -0.65 -0.40 -21.43
CA ARG A 258 0.24 0.69 -21.03
C ARG A 258 0.26 1.74 -22.13
N PRO A 259 0.10 3.05 -21.82
CA PRO A 259 0.31 4.12 -22.77
C PRO A 259 1.77 4.17 -23.22
N ASP A 260 2.00 4.68 -24.43
CA ASP A 260 3.37 4.94 -24.88
C ASP A 260 4.04 6.08 -24.11
N MET A 261 5.36 6.19 -24.21
CA MET A 261 6.14 7.18 -23.46
C MET A 261 5.80 8.63 -23.84
N ASN A 262 5.40 8.86 -25.10
CA ASN A 262 5.02 10.23 -25.54
C ASN A 262 3.71 10.64 -24.89
N ARG A 263 2.73 9.71 -24.79
CA ARG A 263 1.46 9.95 -24.15
C ARG A 263 1.64 10.20 -22.64
N ILE A 264 2.49 9.41 -21.97
CA ILE A 264 2.79 9.60 -20.55
C ILE A 264 3.38 10.99 -20.30
N LYS A 265 4.39 11.38 -21.12
CA LYS A 265 5.01 12.72 -21.01
C LYS A 265 4.03 13.85 -21.34
N ALA A 266 3.18 13.68 -22.35
CA ALA A 266 2.16 14.68 -22.69
C ALA A 266 1.18 14.90 -21.53
N PHE A 267 0.71 13.80 -20.89
CA PHE A 267 -0.15 13.88 -19.72
C PHE A 267 0.55 14.58 -18.55
N GLN A 268 1.79 14.20 -18.25
CA GLN A 268 2.60 14.85 -17.21
C GLN A 268 2.76 16.34 -17.46
N ASN A 269 3.25 16.73 -18.66
CA ASN A 269 3.45 18.12 -19.02
C ASN A 269 2.14 18.93 -18.92
N LYS A 270 1.03 18.31 -19.30
CA LYS A 270 -0.29 18.94 -19.19
C LYS A 270 -0.67 19.20 -17.74
N MET A 271 -0.43 18.24 -16.85
CA MET A 271 -0.67 18.42 -15.42
C MET A 271 0.20 19.53 -14.81
N GLU A 272 1.49 19.58 -15.18
CA GLU A 272 2.45 20.55 -14.67
C GLU A 272 2.18 21.98 -15.16
N SER A 273 1.48 22.13 -16.28
CA SER A 273 1.13 23.43 -16.88
C SER A 273 -0.11 24.09 -16.27
N LEU A 274 -0.81 23.44 -15.34
CA LEU A 274 -2.12 23.87 -14.81
C LEU A 274 -2.09 24.11 -13.29
#